data_7db300cb41fb13f89bdac342e63b8751
#
_entry.id   7db300cb41fb13f89bdac342e63b8751
#
_cell.length_a   1.000
_cell.length_b   1.000
_cell.length_c   1.000
_cell.angle_alpha   90.00
_cell.angle_beta   90.00
_cell.angle_gamma   90.00
#
_symmetry.space_group_name_H-M   'P 1'
#
loop_
_entity.id
_entity.type
_entity.pdbx_description
1 polymer ?
#
loop_
_entity_poly.entity_id
_entity_poly.type
_entity_poly.pdbx_seq_one_letter_code
_entity_poly.pdbx_strand_id
1 'polypeptide(L)'
;MKTYQAGIDVGSTTVKLVVLDENGQMIFGQYQRHLSHTQRALSDLLKQARAALGECALELRATGSGAINLAKALGIPFVQEVVAVAQALERVAPQVDVAIELGGEDAKIIYFKGGLEERMNGVCAGGTGSFIDQMAALLQTDASGLDREAAHYQQIYPIAARCGVFAKTDIQPLINEGATKADLAASIFQAVVNQTISGLACGKPIRGHVAFLGGPLHFLPQLKAAFIRTLKLTDETTIDPENSHLFAATGAAIDETPAEAQPLSALIKRLDSGVQMDFELKRLPALFEDEADLEAFRTRHHTAVVPRGDLAAYEGDCFLGFDAGSTTTKLALVGEKGELLYSFYANNQGNPIQTAMQAVHTLREHLPAGAHIARSCSTGYGETLLKSAFSLDEGEVETIAHCTAASFFDPQVDCVLDIGGQDMKCIKLKDGAVDTVLLNEACSSGCGSFLENFANSLGMTAQEFAHEALFAKAPVDLGTRCTVFMNSNVKQAQKEGAGVPDISAGLAYSVIKNALYKVIKLSDASELGAHVVVQGGTFFNEAVLRAFERISGAQVTCPDIAGIMGAFGAALLARERYHGQKSTMLPLADIEA
;
A
#
# COMPACT_ATOMS: atom_id res chain seq x y z
N MET A 1 8.86 -31.28 -39.53
CA MET A 1 9.13 -30.08 -38.71
C MET A 1 9.68 -30.59 -37.40
N LYS A 2 10.77 -30.01 -36.88
CA LYS A 2 11.29 -30.40 -35.57
C LYS A 2 10.30 -29.93 -34.49
N THR A 3 10.15 -30.76 -33.48
CA THR A 3 9.29 -30.45 -32.32
C THR A 3 10.18 -30.29 -31.07
N TYR A 4 9.92 -29.26 -30.28
CA TYR A 4 10.65 -28.97 -29.06
C TYR A 4 9.69 -28.77 -27.88
N GLN A 5 10.15 -29.10 -26.67
CA GLN A 5 9.45 -28.75 -25.47
C GLN A 5 9.67 -27.28 -25.15
N ALA A 6 8.61 -26.57 -24.73
CA ALA A 6 8.71 -25.15 -24.40
C ALA A 6 7.84 -24.78 -23.22
N GLY A 7 8.31 -23.80 -22.46
CA GLY A 7 7.58 -23.22 -21.33
C GLY A 7 7.55 -21.71 -21.40
N ILE A 8 6.38 -21.16 -21.15
CA ILE A 8 6.21 -19.72 -20.93
C ILE A 8 5.87 -19.45 -19.48
N ASP A 9 6.50 -18.43 -18.92
CA ASP A 9 6.09 -17.87 -17.65
C ASP A 9 5.60 -16.44 -17.88
N VAL A 10 4.32 -16.20 -17.53
CA VAL A 10 3.71 -14.88 -17.59
C VAL A 10 3.50 -14.40 -16.17
N GLY A 11 4.49 -13.68 -15.68
CA GLY A 11 4.40 -13.00 -14.39
C GLY A 11 3.66 -11.65 -14.48
N SER A 12 3.55 -10.96 -13.36
CA SER A 12 2.88 -9.66 -13.24
C SER A 12 3.54 -8.54 -14.05
N THR A 13 4.86 -8.60 -14.25
CA THR A 13 5.65 -7.55 -14.94
C THR A 13 6.40 -8.04 -16.16
N THR A 14 6.58 -9.37 -16.31
CA THR A 14 7.48 -9.97 -17.29
C THR A 14 6.90 -11.19 -17.96
N VAL A 15 7.35 -11.46 -19.18
CA VAL A 15 7.14 -12.71 -19.90
C VAL A 15 8.48 -13.38 -20.13
N LYS A 16 8.52 -14.70 -19.98
CA LYS A 16 9.70 -15.52 -20.23
C LYS A 16 9.33 -16.67 -21.16
N LEU A 17 10.26 -17.04 -22.02
CA LEU A 17 10.11 -18.18 -22.92
C LEU A 17 11.39 -19.03 -22.85
N VAL A 18 11.23 -20.31 -22.60
CA VAL A 18 12.29 -21.31 -22.64
C VAL A 18 11.92 -22.37 -23.65
N VAL A 19 12.89 -22.77 -24.48
CA VAL A 19 12.76 -23.90 -25.42
C VAL A 19 13.89 -24.88 -25.15
N LEU A 20 13.54 -26.15 -25.00
CA LEU A 20 14.47 -27.25 -24.70
C LEU A 20 14.56 -28.18 -25.92
N ASP A 21 15.74 -28.74 -26.13
CA ASP A 21 15.95 -29.82 -27.12
C ASP A 21 15.47 -31.19 -26.58
N GLU A 22 15.66 -32.24 -27.38
CA GLU A 22 15.32 -33.62 -27.06
C GLU A 22 16.09 -34.19 -25.85
N ASN A 23 17.23 -33.58 -25.49
CA ASN A 23 18.03 -33.92 -24.33
C ASN A 23 17.66 -33.10 -23.10
N GLY A 24 16.67 -32.18 -23.25
CA GLY A 24 16.25 -31.24 -22.23
C GLY A 24 17.27 -30.15 -21.95
N GLN A 25 18.14 -29.83 -22.89
CA GLN A 25 19.06 -28.70 -22.82
C GLN A 25 18.37 -27.45 -23.37
N MET A 26 18.59 -26.32 -22.69
CA MET A 26 18.03 -25.04 -23.13
C MET A 26 18.72 -24.56 -24.39
N ILE A 27 17.98 -24.51 -25.51
CA ILE A 27 18.44 -24.01 -26.82
C ILE A 27 17.95 -22.59 -27.10
N PHE A 28 16.99 -22.10 -26.32
CA PHE A 28 16.52 -20.72 -26.33
C PHE A 28 15.96 -20.37 -24.97
N GLY A 29 16.35 -19.22 -24.44
CA GLY A 29 15.84 -18.67 -23.19
C GLY A 29 15.83 -17.15 -23.25
N GLN A 30 14.68 -16.52 -23.05
CA GLN A 30 14.53 -15.06 -23.09
C GLN A 30 13.56 -14.56 -22.04
N TYR A 31 13.85 -13.36 -21.56
CA TYR A 31 13.13 -12.62 -20.53
C TYR A 31 12.81 -11.22 -21.06
N GLN A 32 11.56 -10.79 -20.96
CA GLN A 32 11.13 -9.47 -21.42
C GLN A 32 10.10 -8.85 -20.50
N ARG A 33 10.25 -7.55 -20.18
CA ARG A 33 9.19 -6.79 -19.52
C ARG A 33 8.05 -6.54 -20.50
N HIS A 34 6.81 -6.84 -20.09
CA HIS A 34 5.65 -6.69 -20.96
C HIS A 34 4.98 -5.32 -20.88
N LEU A 35 5.30 -4.50 -19.87
CA LEU A 35 4.72 -3.16 -19.69
C LEU A 35 3.18 -3.18 -19.88
N SER A 36 2.54 -4.22 -19.36
CA SER A 36 1.12 -4.56 -19.50
C SER A 36 0.66 -4.93 -20.94
N HIS A 37 1.56 -5.12 -21.92
CA HIS A 37 1.27 -5.63 -23.28
C HIS A 37 1.68 -7.09 -23.42
N THR A 38 1.12 -7.96 -22.56
CA THR A 38 1.54 -9.36 -22.41
C THR A 38 1.52 -10.15 -23.73
N GLN A 39 0.44 -10.05 -24.51
CA GLN A 39 0.32 -10.77 -25.79
C GLN A 39 1.39 -10.32 -26.79
N ARG A 40 1.65 -9.03 -26.89
CA ARG A 40 2.68 -8.48 -27.76
C ARG A 40 4.07 -8.93 -27.33
N ALA A 41 4.39 -8.85 -26.05
CA ALA A 41 5.68 -9.29 -25.52
C ALA A 41 5.91 -10.80 -25.79
N LEU A 42 4.88 -11.63 -25.60
CA LEU A 42 4.98 -13.07 -25.93
C LEU A 42 5.14 -13.29 -27.43
N SER A 43 4.39 -12.57 -28.28
CA SER A 43 4.56 -12.67 -29.74
C SER A 43 5.98 -12.30 -30.17
N ASP A 44 6.56 -11.24 -29.57
CA ASP A 44 7.92 -10.81 -29.87
C ASP A 44 8.95 -11.86 -29.44
N LEU A 45 8.78 -12.52 -28.28
CA LEU A 45 9.64 -13.64 -27.85
C LEU A 45 9.54 -14.84 -28.78
N LEU A 46 8.33 -15.21 -29.23
CA LEU A 46 8.16 -16.29 -30.20
C LEU A 46 8.77 -15.96 -31.58
N LYS A 47 8.70 -14.69 -32.00
CA LYS A 47 9.40 -14.22 -33.22
C LYS A 47 10.92 -14.33 -33.08
N GLN A 48 11.48 -14.00 -31.94
CA GLN A 48 12.90 -14.18 -31.64
C GLN A 48 13.28 -15.66 -31.63
N ALA A 49 12.47 -16.52 -31.01
CA ALA A 49 12.67 -17.97 -31.03
C ALA A 49 12.67 -18.52 -32.48
N ARG A 50 11.72 -18.07 -33.33
CA ARG A 50 11.68 -18.45 -34.74
C ARG A 50 12.90 -17.96 -35.50
N ALA A 51 13.41 -16.77 -35.20
CA ALA A 51 14.64 -16.27 -35.83
C ALA A 51 15.88 -17.09 -35.46
N ALA A 52 15.94 -17.59 -34.22
CA ALA A 52 17.06 -18.40 -33.73
C ALA A 52 16.99 -19.87 -34.13
N LEU A 53 15.80 -20.49 -34.11
CA LEU A 53 15.60 -21.93 -34.27
C LEU A 53 15.05 -22.32 -35.64
N GLY A 54 14.60 -21.36 -36.45
CA GLY A 54 13.84 -21.59 -37.65
C GLY A 54 12.37 -21.94 -37.38
N GLU A 55 11.64 -22.36 -38.43
CA GLU A 55 10.25 -22.81 -38.24
C GLU A 55 10.23 -24.20 -37.58
N CYS A 56 9.62 -24.31 -36.43
CA CYS A 56 9.51 -25.55 -35.65
C CYS A 56 8.13 -25.62 -34.97
N ALA A 57 7.81 -26.76 -34.39
CA ALA A 57 6.64 -26.92 -33.54
C ALA A 57 7.05 -26.91 -32.07
N LEU A 58 6.20 -26.33 -31.21
CA LEU A 58 6.40 -26.30 -29.76
C LEU A 58 5.29 -27.08 -29.04
N GLU A 59 5.70 -28.00 -28.18
CA GLU A 59 4.85 -28.53 -27.10
C GLU A 59 4.91 -27.54 -25.96
N LEU A 60 4.03 -26.54 -26.02
CA LEU A 60 4.08 -25.35 -25.16
C LEU A 60 3.21 -25.53 -23.93
N ARG A 61 3.78 -25.22 -22.77
CA ARG A 61 3.06 -25.16 -21.47
C ARG A 61 3.25 -23.80 -20.86
N ALA A 62 2.28 -23.37 -20.07
CA ALA A 62 2.27 -22.04 -19.47
C ALA A 62 2.29 -22.12 -17.95
N THR A 63 2.97 -21.18 -17.31
CA THR A 63 2.97 -20.95 -15.85
C THR A 63 2.99 -19.45 -15.54
N GLY A 64 2.88 -19.10 -14.27
CA GLY A 64 2.87 -17.72 -13.79
C GLY A 64 1.47 -17.14 -13.58
N SER A 65 1.37 -16.16 -12.71
CA SER A 65 0.09 -15.58 -12.25
C SER A 65 -0.74 -14.94 -13.38
N GLY A 66 -0.09 -14.45 -14.44
CA GLY A 66 -0.74 -13.85 -15.62
C GLY A 66 -1.07 -14.82 -16.75
N ALA A 67 -0.68 -16.11 -16.62
CA ALA A 67 -0.74 -17.06 -17.74
C ALA A 67 -2.09 -17.79 -17.88
N ILE A 68 -2.92 -17.86 -16.85
CA ILE A 68 -4.11 -18.75 -16.84
C ILE A 68 -5.06 -18.48 -18.01
N ASN A 69 -5.47 -17.21 -18.18
CA ASN A 69 -6.38 -16.83 -19.25
C ASN A 69 -5.73 -16.94 -20.63
N LEU A 70 -4.45 -16.63 -20.72
CA LEU A 70 -3.67 -16.76 -21.97
C LEU A 70 -3.50 -18.24 -22.37
N ALA A 71 -3.21 -19.12 -21.41
CA ALA A 71 -3.10 -20.56 -21.63
C ALA A 71 -4.43 -21.14 -22.17
N LYS A 72 -5.54 -20.80 -21.51
CA LYS A 72 -6.89 -21.19 -21.97
C LYS A 72 -7.18 -20.70 -23.39
N ALA A 73 -6.87 -19.44 -23.66
CA ALA A 73 -7.10 -18.82 -24.97
C ALA A 73 -6.19 -19.40 -26.08
N LEU A 74 -4.97 -19.84 -25.74
CA LEU A 74 -4.06 -20.50 -26.66
C LEU A 74 -4.26 -22.03 -26.75
N GLY A 75 -5.12 -22.62 -25.90
CA GLY A 75 -5.34 -24.07 -25.83
C GLY A 75 -4.08 -24.83 -25.42
N ILE A 76 -3.30 -24.26 -24.47
CA ILE A 76 -2.09 -24.88 -23.92
C ILE A 76 -2.28 -25.22 -22.44
N PRO A 77 -1.63 -26.27 -21.91
CA PRO A 77 -1.70 -26.63 -20.50
C PRO A 77 -1.12 -25.55 -19.60
N PHE A 78 -1.71 -25.42 -18.41
CA PHE A 78 -1.22 -24.56 -17.34
C PHE A 78 -0.61 -25.42 -16.22
N VAL A 79 0.62 -25.08 -15.81
CA VAL A 79 1.36 -25.70 -14.71
C VAL A 79 1.44 -24.70 -13.56
N GLN A 80 1.15 -25.14 -12.35
CA GLN A 80 1.30 -24.26 -11.17
C GLN A 80 2.77 -23.84 -11.00
N GLU A 81 2.99 -22.58 -10.69
CA GLU A 81 4.33 -21.98 -10.67
C GLU A 81 5.25 -22.64 -9.64
N VAL A 82 4.73 -22.95 -8.42
CA VAL A 82 5.51 -23.65 -7.39
C VAL A 82 5.94 -25.05 -7.86
N VAL A 83 5.07 -25.75 -8.60
CA VAL A 83 5.38 -27.08 -9.15
C VAL A 83 6.47 -26.95 -10.24
N ALA A 84 6.31 -26.00 -11.14
CA ALA A 84 7.28 -25.74 -12.19
C ALA A 84 8.67 -25.40 -11.62
N VAL A 85 8.73 -24.50 -10.65
CA VAL A 85 9.99 -24.12 -9.97
C VAL A 85 10.62 -25.31 -9.25
N ALA A 86 9.81 -26.12 -8.54
CA ALA A 86 10.30 -27.31 -7.85
C ALA A 86 10.92 -28.34 -8.81
N GLN A 87 10.23 -28.64 -9.92
CA GLN A 87 10.73 -29.56 -10.96
C GLN A 87 12.05 -29.07 -11.59
N ALA A 88 12.15 -27.76 -11.88
CA ALA A 88 13.38 -27.17 -12.38
C ALA A 88 14.54 -27.29 -11.39
N LEU A 89 14.29 -27.06 -10.10
CA LEU A 89 15.29 -27.19 -9.04
C LEU A 89 15.73 -28.64 -8.80
N GLU A 90 14.80 -29.59 -8.77
CA GLU A 90 15.13 -31.01 -8.65
C GLU A 90 16.07 -31.49 -9.75
N ARG A 91 15.93 -30.92 -10.95
CA ARG A 91 16.78 -31.28 -12.09
C ARG A 91 18.14 -30.60 -12.05
N VAL A 92 18.20 -29.32 -11.70
CA VAL A 92 19.42 -28.49 -11.81
C VAL A 92 20.23 -28.45 -10.52
N ALA A 93 19.57 -28.46 -9.36
CA ALA A 93 20.19 -28.30 -8.06
C ALA A 93 19.47 -29.13 -6.98
N PRO A 94 19.49 -30.47 -7.07
CA PRO A 94 18.72 -31.37 -6.17
C PRO A 94 19.15 -31.28 -4.69
N GLN A 95 20.28 -30.65 -4.39
CA GLN A 95 20.73 -30.41 -3.01
C GLN A 95 20.06 -29.22 -2.31
N VAL A 96 19.21 -28.45 -3.01
CA VAL A 96 18.58 -27.25 -2.45
C VAL A 96 17.64 -27.62 -1.30
N ASP A 97 17.79 -26.93 -0.18
CA ASP A 97 16.95 -27.07 1.01
C ASP A 97 15.85 -26.01 1.04
N VAL A 98 16.19 -24.79 0.59
CA VAL A 98 15.30 -23.62 0.57
C VAL A 98 15.56 -22.83 -0.71
N ALA A 99 14.52 -22.38 -1.39
CA ALA A 99 14.63 -21.40 -2.47
C ALA A 99 13.98 -20.08 -2.06
N ILE A 100 14.66 -18.98 -2.35
CA ILE A 100 14.13 -17.61 -2.25
C ILE A 100 13.93 -17.11 -3.66
N GLU A 101 12.70 -16.82 -4.03
CA GLU A 101 12.34 -16.28 -5.34
C GLU A 101 11.78 -14.88 -5.19
N LEU A 102 12.37 -13.93 -5.90
CA LEU A 102 11.83 -12.58 -6.02
C LEU A 102 11.37 -12.33 -7.45
N GLY A 103 10.07 -12.12 -7.60
CA GLY A 103 9.43 -11.74 -8.85
C GLY A 103 9.23 -10.22 -8.97
N GLY A 104 8.44 -9.81 -9.96
CA GLY A 104 8.05 -8.43 -10.16
C GLY A 104 7.15 -7.90 -9.05
N GLU A 105 6.15 -8.66 -8.66
CA GLU A 105 5.19 -8.31 -7.60
C GLU A 105 5.09 -9.40 -6.51
N ASP A 106 5.67 -10.57 -6.75
CA ASP A 106 5.64 -11.71 -5.85
C ASP A 106 7.02 -11.93 -5.22
N ALA A 107 7.01 -12.34 -3.97
CA ALA A 107 8.17 -12.84 -3.23
C ALA A 107 7.78 -14.17 -2.59
N LYS A 108 8.64 -15.19 -2.73
CA LYS A 108 8.35 -16.55 -2.26
C LYS A 108 9.54 -17.13 -1.52
N ILE A 109 9.26 -17.94 -0.51
CA ILE A 109 10.23 -18.86 0.11
C ILE A 109 9.65 -20.27 -0.02
N ILE A 110 10.40 -21.16 -0.64
CA ILE A 110 10.00 -22.54 -0.88
C ILE A 110 10.95 -23.43 -0.07
N TYR A 111 10.38 -24.23 0.83
CA TYR A 111 11.12 -25.21 1.63
C TYR A 111 10.91 -26.60 1.04
N PHE A 112 12.00 -27.35 0.87
CA PHE A 112 11.99 -28.69 0.28
C PHE A 112 12.13 -29.80 1.33
N LYS A 113 12.76 -29.53 2.47
CA LYS A 113 12.92 -30.51 3.57
C LYS A 113 11.64 -30.66 4.39
N GLY A 114 11.18 -31.90 4.51
CA GLY A 114 9.96 -32.23 5.27
C GLY A 114 8.66 -32.11 4.48
N GLY A 115 8.75 -31.99 3.16
CA GLY A 115 7.65 -31.77 2.23
C GLY A 115 7.73 -30.37 1.60
N LEU A 116 7.15 -30.23 0.42
CA LEU A 116 7.12 -28.95 -0.29
C LEU A 116 6.20 -27.95 0.45
N GLU A 117 6.77 -26.88 1.00
CA GLU A 117 6.04 -25.80 1.65
C GLU A 117 6.39 -24.46 1.01
N GLU A 118 5.40 -23.80 0.43
CA GLU A 118 5.53 -22.47 -0.15
C GLU A 118 4.97 -21.41 0.80
N ARG A 119 5.69 -20.31 0.93
CA ARG A 119 5.26 -19.09 1.60
C ARG A 119 5.42 -17.93 0.64
N MET A 120 4.33 -17.24 0.38
CA MET A 120 4.29 -16.15 -0.58
C MET A 120 3.66 -14.90 0.06
N ASN A 121 4.10 -13.71 -0.41
CA ASN A 121 3.48 -12.45 -0.03
C ASN A 121 2.07 -12.37 -0.62
N GLY A 122 1.05 -12.43 0.24
CA GLY A 122 -0.35 -12.41 -0.22
C GLY A 122 -0.89 -11.03 -0.58
N VAL A 123 -0.43 -9.96 0.08
CA VAL A 123 -1.07 -8.62 0.00
C VAL A 123 -0.07 -7.48 -0.17
N CYS A 124 1.18 -7.65 0.24
CA CYS A 124 2.20 -6.61 0.26
C CYS A 124 3.28 -6.88 -0.79
N ALA A 125 3.54 -5.92 -1.67
CA ALA A 125 4.64 -6.00 -2.63
C ALA A 125 5.99 -5.52 -2.05
N GLY A 126 6.07 -5.22 -0.77
CA GLY A 126 7.33 -4.95 -0.09
C GLY A 126 8.28 -6.15 -0.26
N GLY A 127 9.52 -5.89 -0.65
CA GLY A 127 10.48 -6.97 -0.93
C GLY A 127 10.42 -7.54 -2.35
N THR A 128 9.72 -6.89 -3.30
CA THR A 128 9.60 -7.34 -4.70
C THR A 128 10.30 -6.41 -5.69
N GLY A 129 10.39 -6.82 -6.96
CA GLY A 129 10.96 -6.00 -8.03
C GLY A 129 10.25 -4.67 -8.22
N SER A 130 8.93 -4.63 -8.12
CA SER A 130 8.15 -3.38 -8.23
C SER A 130 8.43 -2.41 -7.08
N PHE A 131 8.70 -2.90 -5.89
CA PHE A 131 9.17 -2.05 -4.79
C PHE A 131 10.54 -1.44 -5.12
N ILE A 132 11.47 -2.26 -5.63
CA ILE A 132 12.81 -1.80 -6.04
C ILE A 132 12.71 -0.74 -7.13
N ASP A 133 11.87 -0.96 -8.16
CA ASP A 133 11.64 0.01 -9.25
C ASP A 133 11.10 1.35 -8.72
N GLN A 134 10.17 1.32 -7.74
CA GLN A 134 9.64 2.54 -7.11
C GLN A 134 10.72 3.31 -6.33
N MET A 135 11.55 2.60 -5.58
CA MET A 135 12.64 3.24 -4.82
C MET A 135 13.73 3.77 -5.73
N ALA A 136 14.04 3.06 -6.81
CA ALA A 136 14.96 3.54 -7.83
C ALA A 136 14.46 4.84 -8.48
N ALA A 137 13.18 4.90 -8.84
CA ALA A 137 12.56 6.11 -9.38
C ALA A 137 12.62 7.29 -8.39
N LEU A 138 12.42 7.04 -7.09
CA LEU A 138 12.57 8.06 -6.04
C LEU A 138 13.99 8.66 -6.01
N LEU A 139 15.02 7.83 -6.23
CA LEU A 139 16.42 8.24 -6.31
C LEU A 139 16.84 8.69 -7.72
N GLN A 140 15.87 8.86 -8.65
CA GLN A 140 16.09 9.27 -10.04
C GLN A 140 17.05 8.34 -10.79
N THR A 141 16.85 7.05 -10.66
CA THR A 141 17.62 5.99 -11.32
C THR A 141 16.70 4.80 -11.68
N ASP A 142 17.25 3.73 -12.23
CA ASP A 142 16.60 2.45 -12.45
C ASP A 142 17.13 1.37 -11.48
N ALA A 143 16.56 0.17 -11.50
CA ALA A 143 16.98 -0.91 -10.62
C ALA A 143 18.48 -1.27 -10.80
N SER A 144 18.98 -1.26 -12.04
CA SER A 144 20.40 -1.52 -12.34
C SER A 144 21.30 -0.40 -11.83
N GLY A 145 20.84 0.87 -11.94
CA GLY A 145 21.52 2.01 -11.36
C GLY A 145 21.58 1.97 -9.84
N LEU A 146 20.46 1.55 -9.22
CA LEU A 146 20.41 1.34 -7.77
C LEU A 146 21.42 0.27 -7.32
N ASP A 147 21.55 -0.82 -8.07
CA ASP A 147 22.52 -1.87 -7.76
C ASP A 147 23.97 -1.39 -7.90
N ARG A 148 24.27 -0.61 -8.95
CA ARG A 148 25.62 0.00 -9.11
C ARG A 148 25.95 0.94 -7.97
N GLU A 149 25.02 1.79 -7.54
CA GLU A 149 25.21 2.68 -6.39
C GLU A 149 25.43 1.89 -5.10
N ALA A 150 24.62 0.87 -4.85
CA ALA A 150 24.74 0.03 -3.67
C ALA A 150 26.09 -0.67 -3.52
N ALA A 151 26.86 -0.86 -4.59
CA ALA A 151 28.22 -1.41 -4.53
C ALA A 151 29.22 -0.53 -3.76
N HIS A 152 28.93 0.76 -3.59
CA HIS A 152 29.84 1.75 -3.01
C HIS A 152 29.39 2.27 -1.64
N TYR A 153 28.43 1.61 -0.98
CA TYR A 153 27.91 2.05 0.31
C TYR A 153 28.96 2.03 1.41
N GLN A 154 28.84 2.94 2.35
CA GLN A 154 29.66 3.02 3.56
C GLN A 154 28.81 2.77 4.81
N GLN A 155 27.52 3.11 4.77
CA GLN A 155 26.60 3.01 5.87
C GLN A 155 25.24 2.46 5.41
N ILE A 156 24.56 1.70 6.28
CA ILE A 156 23.19 1.25 6.07
C ILE A 156 22.30 1.94 7.10
N TYR A 157 21.31 2.68 6.60
CA TYR A 157 20.29 3.34 7.41
C TYR A 157 19.13 2.38 7.70
N PRO A 158 18.51 2.47 8.89
CA PRO A 158 17.31 1.71 9.18
C PRO A 158 16.12 2.30 8.38
N ILE A 159 15.79 1.66 7.27
CA ILE A 159 14.57 1.92 6.52
C ILE A 159 13.56 0.86 6.94
N ALA A 160 12.35 1.28 7.33
CA ALA A 160 11.32 0.33 7.71
C ALA A 160 11.01 -0.60 6.54
N ALA A 161 11.06 -1.90 6.81
CA ALA A 161 10.72 -2.95 5.87
C ALA A 161 9.19 -2.98 5.69
N ARG A 162 8.63 -1.96 5.00
CA ARG A 162 7.20 -1.73 4.79
C ARG A 162 6.91 -1.53 3.30
N CYS A 163 5.67 -1.14 2.96
CA CYS A 163 5.32 -0.84 1.57
C CYS A 163 6.06 0.41 1.07
N GLY A 164 6.16 0.55 -0.27
CA GLY A 164 6.88 1.66 -0.90
C GLY A 164 6.41 3.06 -0.51
N VAL A 165 5.17 3.21 -0.03
CA VAL A 165 4.65 4.49 0.46
C VAL A 165 5.36 4.89 1.75
N PHE A 166 5.48 3.99 2.71
CA PHE A 166 6.18 4.25 3.98
C PHE A 166 7.70 4.33 3.83
N ALA A 167 8.29 3.47 2.97
CA ALA A 167 9.72 3.55 2.68
C ALA A 167 10.10 4.93 2.11
N LYS A 168 9.25 5.55 1.29
CA LYS A 168 9.45 6.91 0.80
C LYS A 168 9.51 7.93 1.95
N THR A 169 8.65 7.78 2.96
CA THR A 169 8.61 8.66 4.12
C THR A 169 9.89 8.54 4.96
N ASP A 170 10.47 7.34 5.06
CA ASP A 170 11.74 7.13 5.77
C ASP A 170 12.94 7.65 4.96
N ILE A 171 12.91 7.51 3.64
CA ILE A 171 14.02 7.89 2.76
C ILE A 171 14.11 9.41 2.56
N GLN A 172 12.98 10.11 2.48
CA GLN A 172 12.95 11.54 2.18
C GLN A 172 13.70 12.40 3.22
N PRO A 173 13.55 12.19 4.54
CA PRO A 173 14.38 12.88 5.53
C PRO A 173 15.87 12.60 5.37
N LEU A 174 16.25 11.34 5.11
CA LEU A 174 17.66 10.96 4.90
C LEU A 174 18.28 11.68 3.69
N ILE A 175 17.52 11.85 2.59
CA ILE A 175 17.94 12.64 1.44
C ILE A 175 18.18 14.10 1.87
N ASN A 176 17.28 14.68 2.64
CA ASN A 176 17.36 16.06 3.11
C ASN A 176 18.54 16.27 4.09
N GLU A 177 18.90 15.23 4.83
CA GLU A 177 20.06 15.21 5.74
C GLU A 177 21.39 14.94 5.04
N GLY A 178 21.36 14.71 3.72
CA GLY A 178 22.57 14.55 2.90
C GLY A 178 23.11 13.13 2.83
N ALA A 179 22.28 12.11 3.11
CA ALA A 179 22.66 10.71 2.90
C ALA A 179 23.02 10.46 1.43
N THR A 180 24.08 9.68 1.20
CA THR A 180 24.54 9.40 -0.16
C THR A 180 23.59 8.45 -0.90
N LYS A 181 23.54 8.55 -2.23
CA LYS A 181 22.74 7.59 -3.04
C LYS A 181 23.22 6.16 -2.83
N ALA A 182 24.51 5.93 -2.63
CA ALA A 182 25.10 4.64 -2.37
C ALA A 182 24.56 4.01 -1.07
N ASP A 183 24.57 4.79 0.01
CA ASP A 183 24.07 4.33 1.31
C ASP A 183 22.56 4.10 1.28
N LEU A 184 21.80 4.98 0.62
CA LEU A 184 20.34 4.80 0.47
C LEU A 184 20.02 3.56 -0.36
N ALA A 185 20.75 3.31 -1.45
CA ALA A 185 20.57 2.12 -2.28
C ALA A 185 20.81 0.82 -1.51
N ALA A 186 21.90 0.74 -0.76
CA ALA A 186 22.20 -0.41 0.10
C ALA A 186 21.16 -0.57 1.23
N SER A 187 20.67 0.53 1.78
CA SER A 187 19.63 0.54 2.82
C SER A 187 18.28 0.04 2.27
N ILE A 188 17.92 0.42 1.04
CA ILE A 188 16.74 -0.08 0.34
C ILE A 188 16.84 -1.59 0.12
N PHE A 189 17.99 -2.10 -0.35
CA PHE A 189 18.19 -3.54 -0.51
C PHE A 189 18.13 -4.28 0.82
N GLN A 190 18.69 -3.72 1.89
CA GLN A 190 18.56 -4.31 3.22
C GLN A 190 17.11 -4.34 3.71
N ALA A 191 16.31 -3.32 3.41
CA ALA A 191 14.88 -3.31 3.71
C ALA A 191 14.12 -4.41 2.94
N VAL A 192 14.44 -4.63 1.65
CA VAL A 192 13.90 -5.75 0.85
C VAL A 192 14.20 -7.09 1.51
N VAL A 193 15.46 -7.30 1.90
CA VAL A 193 15.90 -8.54 2.58
C VAL A 193 15.15 -8.75 3.88
N ASN A 194 15.08 -7.73 4.72
CA ASN A 194 14.40 -7.79 6.01
C ASN A 194 12.89 -8.09 5.83
N GLN A 195 12.25 -7.45 4.87
CA GLN A 195 10.83 -7.69 4.56
C GLN A 195 10.58 -9.12 4.08
N THR A 196 11.43 -9.63 3.20
CA THR A 196 11.30 -11.00 2.68
C THR A 196 11.49 -12.01 3.80
N ILE A 197 12.54 -11.88 4.61
CA ILE A 197 12.82 -12.82 5.69
C ILE A 197 11.76 -12.73 6.80
N SER A 198 11.49 -11.55 7.33
CA SER A 198 10.56 -11.40 8.46
C SER A 198 9.13 -11.66 8.05
N GLY A 199 8.72 -11.17 6.87
CA GLY A 199 7.35 -11.26 6.38
C GLY A 199 6.94 -12.65 5.88
N LEU A 200 7.87 -13.41 5.29
CA LEU A 200 7.57 -14.72 4.71
C LEU A 200 8.04 -15.88 5.56
N ALA A 201 9.25 -15.83 6.09
CA ALA A 201 9.74 -16.94 6.93
C ALA A 201 8.96 -17.06 8.25
N CYS A 202 8.43 -15.96 8.79
CA CYS A 202 7.63 -15.94 10.03
C CYS A 202 8.24 -16.81 11.14
N GLY A 203 9.55 -16.65 11.36
CA GLY A 203 10.31 -17.41 12.36
C GLY A 203 10.79 -18.81 11.94
N LYS A 204 10.38 -19.35 10.79
CA LYS A 204 10.92 -20.61 10.26
C LYS A 204 12.34 -20.38 9.76
N PRO A 205 13.33 -21.17 10.21
CA PRO A 205 14.71 -20.96 9.81
C PRO A 205 14.95 -21.16 8.31
N ILE A 206 15.68 -20.26 7.68
CA ILE A 206 16.23 -20.41 6.33
C ILE A 206 17.66 -20.95 6.52
N ARG A 207 17.87 -22.24 6.28
CA ARG A 207 19.15 -22.93 6.55
C ARG A 207 19.42 -24.01 5.51
N GLY A 208 20.68 -24.41 5.40
CA GLY A 208 21.17 -25.42 4.44
C GLY A 208 21.54 -24.75 3.12
N HIS A 209 21.33 -25.46 2.01
CA HIS A 209 21.61 -24.94 0.67
C HIS A 209 20.45 -24.05 0.21
N VAL A 210 20.74 -22.76 0.05
CA VAL A 210 19.73 -21.75 -0.31
C VAL A 210 19.92 -21.32 -1.75
N ALA A 211 18.90 -21.55 -2.57
CA ALA A 211 18.88 -21.11 -3.96
C ALA A 211 18.25 -19.72 -4.10
N PHE A 212 18.83 -18.89 -4.97
CA PHE A 212 18.35 -17.56 -5.30
C PHE A 212 17.76 -17.53 -6.71
N LEU A 213 16.44 -17.23 -6.82
CA LEU A 213 15.68 -17.29 -8.05
C LEU A 213 14.96 -15.97 -8.36
N GLY A 214 14.54 -15.83 -9.61
CA GLY A 214 13.77 -14.69 -10.08
C GLY A 214 14.63 -13.51 -10.56
N GLY A 215 14.01 -12.61 -11.30
CA GLY A 215 14.69 -11.50 -11.96
C GLY A 215 15.50 -10.59 -11.03
N PRO A 216 14.92 -10.06 -9.93
CA PRO A 216 15.67 -9.22 -9.00
C PRO A 216 16.95 -9.88 -8.46
N LEU A 217 16.89 -11.14 -8.05
CA LEU A 217 18.07 -11.84 -7.51
C LEU A 217 19.08 -12.26 -8.59
N HIS A 218 18.63 -12.39 -9.84
CA HIS A 218 19.53 -12.68 -10.97
C HIS A 218 20.26 -11.42 -11.45
N PHE A 219 19.55 -10.29 -11.60
CA PHE A 219 20.11 -9.07 -12.23
C PHE A 219 20.70 -8.08 -11.23
N LEU A 220 20.46 -8.23 -9.92
CA LEU A 220 20.93 -7.30 -8.88
C LEU A 220 21.87 -8.02 -7.88
N PRO A 221 23.17 -8.14 -8.20
CA PRO A 221 24.14 -8.86 -7.37
C PRO A 221 24.29 -8.24 -5.97
N GLN A 222 24.10 -6.94 -5.78
CA GLN A 222 24.20 -6.31 -4.45
C GLN A 222 22.99 -6.66 -3.57
N LEU A 223 21.81 -6.83 -4.17
CA LEU A 223 20.64 -7.35 -3.46
C LEU A 223 20.88 -8.80 -3.00
N LYS A 224 21.39 -9.66 -3.88
CA LYS A 224 21.74 -11.05 -3.53
C LYS A 224 22.81 -11.10 -2.44
N ALA A 225 23.84 -10.25 -2.54
CA ALA A 225 24.87 -10.14 -1.50
C ALA A 225 24.30 -9.72 -0.13
N ALA A 226 23.29 -8.85 -0.12
CA ALA A 226 22.60 -8.47 1.11
C ALA A 226 21.84 -9.65 1.76
N PHE A 227 21.21 -10.54 0.97
CA PHE A 227 20.63 -11.79 1.46
C PHE A 227 21.70 -12.73 2.05
N ILE A 228 22.78 -12.98 1.30
CA ILE A 228 23.90 -13.86 1.71
C ILE A 228 24.45 -13.38 3.05
N ARG A 229 24.74 -12.08 3.18
CA ARG A 229 25.23 -11.45 4.41
C ARG A 229 24.25 -11.60 5.58
N THR A 230 22.96 -11.32 5.35
CA THR A 230 21.94 -11.35 6.41
C THR A 230 21.67 -12.77 6.90
N LEU A 231 21.63 -13.74 5.99
CA LEU A 231 21.43 -15.15 6.30
C LEU A 231 22.72 -15.86 6.74
N LYS A 232 23.88 -15.17 6.66
CA LYS A 232 25.21 -15.70 6.98
C LYS A 232 25.54 -16.97 6.18
N LEU A 233 25.19 -16.96 4.89
CA LEU A 233 25.49 -18.06 3.99
C LEU A 233 26.97 -18.05 3.57
N THR A 234 27.49 -19.23 3.25
CA THR A 234 28.83 -19.42 2.67
C THR A 234 28.73 -19.79 1.20
N ASP A 235 29.84 -19.81 0.48
CA ASP A 235 29.88 -20.24 -0.93
C ASP A 235 29.32 -21.68 -1.11
N GLU A 236 29.54 -22.54 -0.13
CA GLU A 236 29.03 -23.92 -0.14
C GLU A 236 27.52 -24.01 0.05
N THR A 237 26.94 -23.10 0.83
CA THR A 237 25.49 -23.06 1.14
C THR A 237 24.71 -22.15 0.23
N THR A 238 25.38 -21.38 -0.62
CA THR A 238 24.76 -20.49 -1.61
C THR A 238 24.64 -21.21 -2.95
N ILE A 239 23.40 -21.37 -3.43
CA ILE A 239 23.14 -21.93 -4.76
C ILE A 239 22.68 -20.80 -5.66
N ASP A 240 23.48 -20.51 -6.68
CA ASP A 240 23.17 -19.48 -7.68
C ASP A 240 23.09 -20.14 -9.08
N PRO A 241 21.94 -20.70 -9.45
CA PRO A 241 21.83 -21.44 -10.69
C PRO A 241 21.96 -20.51 -11.91
N GLU A 242 22.60 -20.97 -12.96
CA GLU A 242 22.60 -20.30 -14.24
C GLU A 242 21.14 -20.12 -14.73
N ASN A 243 20.83 -18.97 -15.30
CA ASN A 243 19.47 -18.63 -15.76
C ASN A 243 18.39 -18.72 -14.66
N SER A 244 18.74 -18.42 -13.41
CA SER A 244 17.84 -18.45 -12.25
C SER A 244 16.54 -17.65 -12.43
N HIS A 245 16.51 -16.67 -13.32
CA HIS A 245 15.34 -15.86 -13.68
C HIS A 245 14.37 -16.57 -14.63
N LEU A 246 14.74 -17.72 -15.22
CA LEU A 246 13.95 -18.50 -16.17
C LEU A 246 13.40 -19.81 -15.57
N PHE A 247 13.59 -20.05 -14.26
CA PHE A 247 13.29 -21.34 -13.64
C PHE A 247 11.83 -21.75 -13.74
N ALA A 248 10.88 -20.84 -13.55
CA ALA A 248 9.46 -21.16 -13.72
C ALA A 248 9.13 -21.58 -15.16
N ALA A 249 9.64 -20.85 -16.16
CA ALA A 249 9.47 -21.23 -17.56
C ALA A 249 10.18 -22.55 -17.91
N THR A 250 11.37 -22.79 -17.33
CA THR A 250 12.11 -24.07 -17.50
C THR A 250 11.30 -25.22 -16.92
N GLY A 251 10.76 -25.06 -15.71
CA GLY A 251 9.92 -26.06 -15.08
C GLY A 251 8.66 -26.37 -15.88
N ALA A 252 7.99 -25.34 -16.41
CA ALA A 252 6.86 -25.56 -17.31
C ALA A 252 7.26 -26.32 -18.59
N ALA A 253 8.48 -26.07 -19.13
CA ALA A 253 8.95 -26.78 -20.33
C ALA A 253 9.22 -28.27 -20.08
N ILE A 254 9.71 -28.64 -18.87
CA ILE A 254 10.01 -30.05 -18.53
C ILE A 254 8.82 -30.80 -17.94
N ASP A 255 7.73 -30.11 -17.62
CA ASP A 255 6.53 -30.74 -17.05
C ASP A 255 5.94 -31.78 -18.03
N GLU A 256 5.45 -32.88 -17.49
CA GLU A 256 4.98 -34.03 -18.28
C GLU A 256 3.49 -33.92 -18.69
N THR A 257 2.80 -32.83 -18.34
CA THR A 257 1.41 -32.61 -18.77
C THR A 257 1.34 -32.61 -20.30
N PRO A 258 0.48 -33.45 -20.91
CA PRO A 258 0.39 -33.55 -22.38
C PRO A 258 0.09 -32.20 -23.02
N ALA A 259 0.89 -31.81 -24.02
CA ALA A 259 0.72 -30.60 -24.81
C ALA A 259 0.76 -30.93 -26.29
N GLU A 260 -0.17 -30.36 -27.06
CA GLU A 260 -0.14 -30.51 -28.53
C GLU A 260 0.97 -29.67 -29.14
N ALA A 261 1.70 -30.26 -30.08
CA ALA A 261 2.72 -29.58 -30.83
C ALA A 261 2.10 -28.56 -31.80
N GLN A 262 2.33 -27.27 -31.56
CA GLN A 262 1.81 -26.18 -32.39
C GLN A 262 2.94 -25.49 -33.16
N PRO A 263 2.77 -25.22 -34.48
CA PRO A 263 3.77 -24.48 -35.27
C PRO A 263 3.99 -23.07 -34.70
N LEU A 264 5.24 -22.62 -34.59
CA LEU A 264 5.62 -21.28 -34.11
C LEU A 264 4.89 -20.17 -34.88
N SER A 265 4.81 -20.32 -36.23
CA SER A 265 4.09 -19.35 -37.06
C SER A 265 2.59 -19.25 -36.73
N ALA A 266 1.94 -20.36 -36.34
CA ALA A 266 0.54 -20.39 -35.97
C ALA A 266 0.31 -19.68 -34.60
N LEU A 267 1.19 -19.92 -33.61
CA LEU A 267 1.15 -19.25 -32.32
C LEU A 267 1.33 -17.72 -32.46
N ILE A 268 2.33 -17.31 -33.26
CA ILE A 268 2.59 -15.89 -33.53
C ILE A 268 1.36 -15.24 -34.18
N LYS A 269 0.80 -15.89 -35.23
CA LYS A 269 -0.38 -15.35 -35.91
C LYS A 269 -1.57 -15.19 -35.01
N ARG A 270 -1.82 -16.15 -34.11
CA ARG A 270 -2.91 -16.06 -33.12
C ARG A 270 -2.72 -14.86 -32.18
N LEU A 271 -1.51 -14.67 -31.64
CA LEU A 271 -1.21 -13.55 -30.74
C LEU A 271 -1.28 -12.20 -31.45
N ASP A 272 -0.76 -12.11 -32.69
CA ASP A 272 -0.79 -10.87 -33.49
C ASP A 272 -2.21 -10.47 -33.93
N SER A 273 -3.11 -11.46 -34.13
CA SER A 273 -4.53 -11.17 -34.40
C SER A 273 -5.33 -10.74 -33.19
N GLY A 274 -4.75 -10.76 -32.01
CA GLY A 274 -5.39 -10.46 -30.75
C GLY A 274 -6.21 -11.64 -30.23
N VAL A 275 -5.69 -12.32 -29.22
CA VAL A 275 -6.43 -13.38 -28.53
C VAL A 275 -7.44 -12.69 -27.61
N GLN A 276 -8.74 -12.93 -27.83
CA GLN A 276 -9.75 -12.49 -26.88
C GLN A 276 -9.54 -13.25 -25.57
N MET A 277 -9.12 -12.56 -24.57
CA MET A 277 -9.10 -13.05 -23.19
C MET A 277 -10.37 -12.52 -22.55
N ASP A 278 -11.15 -13.41 -21.94
CA ASP A 278 -12.29 -13.03 -21.12
C ASP A 278 -11.80 -12.33 -19.83
N PHE A 279 -11.43 -11.07 -19.98
CA PHE A 279 -11.26 -10.15 -18.86
C PHE A 279 -12.51 -9.28 -18.79
N GLU A 280 -13.58 -9.80 -18.27
CA GLU A 280 -14.61 -8.92 -17.73
C GLU A 280 -14.09 -8.42 -16.37
N LEU A 281 -13.56 -7.20 -16.36
CA LEU A 281 -13.42 -6.46 -15.11
C LEU A 281 -14.80 -6.43 -14.47
N LYS A 282 -14.91 -7.03 -13.29
CA LYS A 282 -16.13 -6.92 -12.49
C LYS A 282 -16.42 -5.46 -12.24
N ARG A 283 -17.66 -5.07 -12.46
CA ARG A 283 -18.15 -3.73 -12.19
C ARG A 283 -18.90 -3.72 -10.87
N LEU A 284 -18.75 -2.63 -10.15
CA LEU A 284 -19.45 -2.37 -8.89
C LEU A 284 -20.63 -1.43 -9.17
N PRO A 285 -21.63 -1.39 -8.27
CA PRO A 285 -22.70 -0.39 -8.36
C PRO A 285 -22.13 1.04 -8.33
N ALA A 286 -22.78 1.94 -9.01
CA ALA A 286 -22.49 3.36 -8.91
C ALA A 286 -22.60 3.82 -7.44
N LEU A 287 -21.75 4.76 -7.04
CA LEU A 287 -21.82 5.34 -5.69
C LEU A 287 -23.15 6.07 -5.49
N PHE A 288 -23.52 6.88 -6.48
CA PHE A 288 -24.79 7.61 -6.51
C PHE A 288 -25.57 7.23 -7.76
N GLU A 289 -26.88 7.12 -7.64
CA GLU A 289 -27.75 6.77 -8.76
C GLU A 289 -27.97 7.98 -9.68
N ASP A 290 -28.15 9.15 -9.07
CA ASP A 290 -28.32 10.42 -9.73
C ASP A 290 -27.92 11.59 -8.81
N GLU A 291 -28.12 12.81 -9.29
CA GLU A 291 -27.81 14.05 -8.57
C GLU A 291 -28.69 14.23 -7.32
N ALA A 292 -29.92 13.71 -7.35
CA ALA A 292 -30.83 13.77 -6.21
C ALA A 292 -30.38 12.83 -5.07
N ASP A 293 -29.86 11.65 -5.37
CA ASP A 293 -29.27 10.73 -4.37
C ASP A 293 -28.01 11.36 -3.73
N LEU A 294 -27.17 12.03 -4.54
CA LEU A 294 -26.00 12.76 -4.03
C LEU A 294 -26.41 13.90 -3.09
N GLU A 295 -27.42 14.69 -3.46
CA GLU A 295 -27.86 15.82 -2.65
C GLU A 295 -28.56 15.37 -1.36
N ALA A 296 -29.33 14.29 -1.41
CA ALA A 296 -29.92 13.66 -0.23
C ALA A 296 -28.83 13.14 0.73
N PHE A 297 -27.76 12.53 0.19
CA PHE A 297 -26.59 12.10 0.97
C PHE A 297 -25.92 13.29 1.65
N ARG A 298 -25.64 14.37 0.94
CA ARG A 298 -25.03 15.60 1.48
C ARG A 298 -25.89 16.22 2.58
N THR A 299 -27.20 16.35 2.33
CA THR A 299 -28.15 16.90 3.30
C THR A 299 -28.12 16.11 4.60
N ARG A 300 -28.08 14.79 4.53
CA ARG A 300 -28.01 13.94 5.73
C ARG A 300 -26.69 14.11 6.48
N HIS A 301 -25.54 14.14 5.82
CA HIS A 301 -24.26 14.30 6.48
C HIS A 301 -24.01 15.72 7.01
N HIS A 302 -24.64 16.75 6.44
CA HIS A 302 -24.57 18.12 6.95
C HIS A 302 -25.29 18.34 8.29
N THR A 303 -25.88 17.30 8.89
CA THR A 303 -26.49 17.39 10.23
C THR A 303 -25.46 17.26 11.36
N ALA A 304 -24.32 16.62 11.13
CA ALA A 304 -23.26 16.40 12.11
C ALA A 304 -22.26 17.58 12.11
N VAL A 305 -22.73 18.75 12.52
CA VAL A 305 -21.96 20.01 12.52
C VAL A 305 -21.56 20.38 13.94
N VAL A 306 -20.27 20.68 14.14
CA VAL A 306 -19.78 21.20 15.41
C VAL A 306 -20.34 22.60 15.67
N PRO A 307 -20.86 22.91 16.87
CA PRO A 307 -21.17 24.28 17.25
C PRO A 307 -19.95 25.19 17.10
N ARG A 308 -20.09 26.33 16.45
CA ARG A 308 -18.98 27.28 16.24
C ARG A 308 -19.22 28.56 16.98
N GLY A 309 -18.17 29.07 17.65
CA GLY A 309 -18.14 30.39 18.26
C GLY A 309 -17.38 31.40 17.38
N ASP A 310 -17.62 32.68 17.64
CA ASP A 310 -16.85 33.75 17.00
C ASP A 310 -15.63 34.07 17.87
N LEU A 311 -14.43 33.63 17.42
CA LEU A 311 -13.19 33.87 18.15
C LEU A 311 -12.91 35.36 18.36
N ALA A 312 -13.21 36.21 17.37
CA ALA A 312 -12.90 37.65 17.45
C ALA A 312 -13.70 38.38 18.56
N ALA A 313 -14.88 37.84 18.89
CA ALA A 313 -15.76 38.38 19.94
C ALA A 313 -15.71 37.55 21.24
N TYR A 314 -14.83 36.54 21.33
CA TYR A 314 -14.81 35.62 22.46
C TYR A 314 -14.13 36.25 23.70
N GLU A 315 -14.79 36.13 24.81
CA GLU A 315 -14.26 36.51 26.15
C GLU A 315 -14.43 35.34 27.11
N GLY A 316 -13.39 34.98 27.84
CA GLY A 316 -13.40 33.88 28.80
C GLY A 316 -12.33 32.83 28.56
N ASP A 317 -12.48 31.72 29.30
CA ASP A 317 -11.56 30.60 29.25
C ASP A 317 -11.79 29.77 27.97
N CYS A 318 -10.70 29.40 27.29
CA CYS A 318 -10.70 28.50 26.16
C CYS A 318 -9.66 27.38 26.33
N PHE A 319 -9.80 26.30 25.58
CA PHE A 319 -9.05 25.07 25.78
C PHE A 319 -8.42 24.66 24.45
N LEU A 320 -7.12 24.37 24.50
CA LEU A 320 -6.32 24.11 23.31
C LEU A 320 -6.00 22.62 23.18
N GLY A 321 -6.28 22.07 22.02
CA GLY A 321 -5.91 20.70 21.68
C GLY A 321 -4.99 20.62 20.46
N PHE A 322 -3.95 19.81 20.56
CA PHE A 322 -3.08 19.46 19.46
C PHE A 322 -3.21 17.97 19.09
N ASP A 323 -3.17 17.69 17.82
CA ASP A 323 -2.98 16.33 17.30
C ASP A 323 -1.82 16.34 16.31
N ALA A 324 -0.70 15.77 16.73
CA ALA A 324 0.50 15.63 15.91
C ALA A 324 0.59 14.20 15.37
N GLY A 325 -0.01 13.97 14.21
CA GLY A 325 0.09 12.70 13.49
C GLY A 325 1.40 12.54 12.73
N SER A 326 1.57 11.39 12.07
CA SER A 326 2.75 11.07 11.24
C SER A 326 2.91 11.98 10.03
N THR A 327 1.80 12.45 9.43
CA THR A 327 1.80 13.27 8.21
C THR A 327 1.27 14.67 8.39
N THR A 328 0.41 14.88 9.38
CA THR A 328 -0.31 16.15 9.56
C THR A 328 -0.30 16.58 11.01
N THR A 329 -0.27 17.89 11.23
CA THR A 329 -0.46 18.49 12.54
C THR A 329 -1.74 19.33 12.53
N LYS A 330 -2.56 19.13 13.55
CA LYS A 330 -3.84 19.82 13.71
C LYS A 330 -3.87 20.50 15.05
N LEU A 331 -4.65 21.59 15.11
CA LEU A 331 -4.92 22.33 16.33
C LEU A 331 -6.42 22.64 16.37
N ALA A 332 -7.01 22.54 17.53
CA ALA A 332 -8.38 22.99 17.81
C ALA A 332 -8.41 23.83 19.09
N LEU A 333 -9.13 24.95 19.05
CA LEU A 333 -9.44 25.77 20.22
C LEU A 333 -10.94 25.71 20.47
N VAL A 334 -11.34 25.31 21.67
CA VAL A 334 -12.75 25.23 22.06
C VAL A 334 -13.06 26.18 23.20
N GLY A 335 -14.27 26.71 23.21
CA GLY A 335 -14.77 27.55 24.31
C GLY A 335 -15.33 26.74 25.47
N GLU A 336 -15.84 27.43 26.50
CA GLU A 336 -16.39 26.81 27.70
C GLU A 336 -17.55 25.85 27.44
N LYS A 337 -18.35 26.08 26.41
CA LYS A 337 -19.48 25.21 26.04
C LYS A 337 -19.10 24.08 25.11
N GLY A 338 -17.83 23.99 24.71
CA GLY A 338 -17.33 23.00 23.76
C GLY A 338 -17.52 23.41 22.30
N GLU A 339 -17.90 24.64 22.02
CA GLU A 339 -17.97 25.21 20.67
C GLU A 339 -16.56 25.40 20.10
N LEU A 340 -16.38 25.08 18.80
CA LEU A 340 -15.12 25.27 18.11
C LEU A 340 -14.93 26.77 17.80
N LEU A 341 -13.88 27.37 18.34
CA LEU A 341 -13.52 28.77 18.14
C LEU A 341 -12.52 28.95 17.01
N TYR A 342 -11.55 28.01 16.90
CA TYR A 342 -10.51 28.06 15.89
C TYR A 342 -10.01 26.66 15.57
N SER A 343 -9.59 26.45 14.34
CA SER A 343 -8.94 25.20 13.93
C SER A 343 -7.84 25.45 12.91
N PHE A 344 -6.83 24.58 12.95
CA PHE A 344 -5.73 24.55 11.99
C PHE A 344 -5.47 23.12 11.55
N TYR A 345 -5.15 22.94 10.27
CA TYR A 345 -4.79 21.65 9.69
C TYR A 345 -3.71 21.86 8.62
N ALA A 346 -2.56 21.24 8.78
CA ALA A 346 -1.50 21.29 7.79
C ALA A 346 -0.68 20.00 7.73
N ASN A 347 -0.07 19.75 6.57
CA ASN A 347 0.91 18.69 6.39
C ASN A 347 2.21 19.09 7.11
N ASN A 348 2.74 18.19 7.96
CA ASN A 348 3.91 18.47 8.77
C ASN A 348 5.26 18.26 8.03
N GLN A 349 5.23 17.75 6.81
CA GLN A 349 6.42 17.54 5.97
C GLN A 349 7.61 16.89 6.74
N GLY A 350 7.30 16.04 7.72
CA GLY A 350 8.30 15.41 8.58
C GLY A 350 8.76 16.25 9.79
N ASN A 351 8.28 17.49 9.96
CA ASN A 351 8.62 18.35 11.09
C ASN A 351 7.36 18.85 11.84
N PRO A 352 6.78 18.04 12.72
CA PRO A 352 5.56 18.39 13.44
C PRO A 352 5.73 19.59 14.37
N ILE A 353 6.92 19.82 14.93
CA ILE A 353 7.17 20.98 15.80
C ILE A 353 7.03 22.28 15.00
N GLN A 354 7.70 22.38 13.85
CA GLN A 354 7.62 23.57 13.02
C GLN A 354 6.20 23.87 12.57
N THR A 355 5.45 22.84 12.20
CA THR A 355 4.04 23.00 11.82
C THR A 355 3.17 23.42 13.01
N ALA A 356 3.41 22.87 14.20
CA ALA A 356 2.72 23.29 15.42
C ALA A 356 3.06 24.73 15.81
N MET A 357 4.33 25.17 15.66
CA MET A 357 4.73 26.56 15.85
C MET A 357 3.99 27.49 14.87
N GLN A 358 3.88 27.12 13.60
CA GLN A 358 3.09 27.87 12.62
C GLN A 358 1.61 27.98 13.04
N ALA A 359 1.00 26.87 13.52
CA ALA A 359 -0.37 26.86 14.01
C ALA A 359 -0.57 27.83 15.19
N VAL A 360 0.36 27.80 16.15
CA VAL A 360 0.35 28.70 17.32
C VAL A 360 0.54 30.16 16.89
N HIS A 361 1.43 30.42 15.96
CA HIS A 361 1.68 31.77 15.45
C HIS A 361 0.42 32.34 14.79
N THR A 362 -0.22 31.56 13.93
CA THR A 362 -1.47 31.95 13.27
C THR A 362 -2.61 32.14 14.29
N LEU A 363 -2.72 31.25 15.29
CA LEU A 363 -3.70 31.41 16.37
C LEU A 363 -3.48 32.72 17.14
N ARG A 364 -2.23 33.04 17.49
CA ARG A 364 -1.87 34.27 18.23
C ARG A 364 -2.32 35.54 17.50
N GLU A 365 -2.23 35.57 16.18
CA GLU A 365 -2.68 36.72 15.37
C GLU A 365 -4.19 36.97 15.45
N HIS A 366 -4.96 35.92 15.79
CA HIS A 366 -6.42 35.97 15.81
C HIS A 366 -7.01 35.94 17.22
N LEU A 367 -6.21 35.62 18.27
CA LEU A 367 -6.68 35.47 19.64
C LEU A 367 -6.94 36.85 20.26
N PRO A 368 -8.21 37.19 20.64
CA PRO A 368 -8.50 38.48 21.27
C PRO A 368 -7.96 38.55 22.68
N ALA A 369 -7.74 39.75 23.17
CA ALA A 369 -7.20 39.97 24.51
C ALA A 369 -8.09 39.46 25.66
N GLY A 370 -9.39 39.27 25.41
CA GLY A 370 -10.36 38.71 26.36
C GLY A 370 -10.40 37.20 26.44
N ALA A 371 -9.76 36.49 25.51
CA ALA A 371 -9.71 35.03 25.46
C ALA A 371 -8.44 34.51 26.18
N HIS A 372 -8.62 33.56 27.09
CA HIS A 372 -7.53 32.98 27.88
C HIS A 372 -7.43 31.47 27.63
N ILE A 373 -6.28 30.98 27.16
CA ILE A 373 -6.04 29.54 27.10
C ILE A 373 -5.82 29.02 28.52
N ALA A 374 -6.89 28.46 29.09
CA ALA A 374 -6.91 28.01 30.46
C ALA A 374 -6.22 26.65 30.67
N ARG A 375 -6.26 25.79 29.65
CA ARG A 375 -5.63 24.48 29.66
C ARG A 375 -5.35 23.98 28.23
N SER A 376 -4.34 23.12 28.09
CA SER A 376 -3.87 22.58 26.81
C SER A 376 -3.60 21.08 26.92
N CYS A 377 -3.87 20.36 25.83
CA CYS A 377 -3.63 18.92 25.70
C CYS A 377 -3.07 18.57 24.34
N SER A 378 -2.14 17.63 24.28
CA SER A 378 -1.64 17.05 23.03
C SER A 378 -2.02 15.59 22.90
N THR A 379 -2.13 15.13 21.64
CA THR A 379 -2.37 13.74 21.30
C THR A 379 -1.64 13.36 19.99
N GLY A 380 -1.71 12.10 19.58
CA GLY A 380 -1.07 11.58 18.37
C GLY A 380 0.38 11.14 18.60
N TYR A 381 1.07 10.71 17.52
CA TYR A 381 2.46 10.23 17.58
C TYR A 381 3.45 11.25 18.17
N GLY A 382 3.20 12.53 17.94
CA GLY A 382 4.01 13.63 18.46
C GLY A 382 3.55 14.17 19.82
N GLU A 383 2.67 13.48 20.54
CA GLU A 383 2.09 13.92 21.82
C GLU A 383 3.17 14.36 22.81
N THR A 384 4.07 13.47 23.19
CA THR A 384 5.14 13.75 24.16
C THR A 384 6.10 14.84 23.68
N LEU A 385 6.35 14.89 22.38
CA LEU A 385 7.21 15.89 21.75
C LEU A 385 6.62 17.30 21.88
N LEU A 386 5.35 17.49 21.50
CA LEU A 386 4.68 18.78 21.61
C LEU A 386 4.43 19.19 23.06
N LYS A 387 4.06 18.24 23.91
CA LYS A 387 3.92 18.50 25.34
C LYS A 387 5.20 19.05 25.94
N SER A 388 6.34 18.45 25.62
CA SER A 388 7.63 18.90 26.12
C SER A 388 8.07 20.23 25.50
N ALA A 389 7.89 20.41 24.19
CA ALA A 389 8.32 21.61 23.47
C ALA A 389 7.55 22.86 23.89
N PHE A 390 6.24 22.74 24.13
CA PHE A 390 5.37 23.87 24.46
C PHE A 390 4.94 23.90 25.93
N SER A 391 5.47 23.00 26.77
CA SER A 391 5.10 22.82 28.18
C SER A 391 3.58 22.66 28.38
N LEU A 392 2.92 21.92 27.46
CA LEU A 392 1.48 21.71 27.53
C LEU A 392 1.09 21.02 28.83
N ASP A 393 -0.11 21.33 29.31
CA ASP A 393 -0.59 20.86 30.63
C ASP A 393 -0.68 19.34 30.67
N GLU A 394 -1.14 18.73 29.61
CA GLU A 394 -1.27 17.26 29.53
C GLU A 394 -1.05 16.69 28.13
N GLY A 395 -0.83 15.38 28.11
CA GLY A 395 -0.86 14.58 26.92
C GLY A 395 -1.84 13.45 27.12
N GLU A 396 -2.52 13.04 26.05
CA GLU A 396 -3.50 11.97 26.10
C GLU A 396 -3.31 10.98 24.96
N VAL A 397 -3.65 9.74 25.22
CA VAL A 397 -3.64 8.69 24.22
C VAL A 397 -4.62 9.03 23.10
N GLU A 398 -4.16 8.92 21.88
CA GLU A 398 -4.92 9.28 20.68
C GLU A 398 -6.30 8.61 20.61
N THR A 399 -6.39 7.34 21.02
CA THR A 399 -7.65 6.59 21.08
C THR A 399 -8.69 7.26 21.98
N ILE A 400 -8.26 7.80 23.13
CA ILE A 400 -9.17 8.48 24.08
C ILE A 400 -9.63 9.82 23.51
N ALA A 401 -8.73 10.59 22.90
CA ALA A 401 -9.09 11.86 22.27
C ALA A 401 -10.12 11.65 21.14
N HIS A 402 -9.90 10.66 20.29
CA HIS A 402 -10.84 10.31 19.22
C HIS A 402 -12.21 9.86 19.73
N CYS A 403 -12.26 9.02 20.78
CA CYS A 403 -13.51 8.60 21.39
C CYS A 403 -14.25 9.77 22.05
N THR A 404 -13.55 10.66 22.74
CA THR A 404 -14.14 11.86 23.37
C THR A 404 -14.79 12.75 22.31
N ALA A 405 -14.10 12.98 21.18
CA ALA A 405 -14.66 13.74 20.07
C ALA A 405 -15.87 13.05 19.44
N ALA A 406 -15.81 11.73 19.23
CA ALA A 406 -16.91 10.98 18.65
C ALA A 406 -18.16 10.99 19.54
N SER A 407 -17.98 10.82 20.86
CA SER A 407 -19.05 10.86 21.85
C SER A 407 -19.71 12.24 21.96
N PHE A 408 -19.02 13.31 21.58
CA PHE A 408 -19.60 14.64 21.49
C PHE A 408 -20.67 14.74 20.39
N PHE A 409 -20.47 14.06 19.27
CA PHE A 409 -21.43 14.02 18.15
C PHE A 409 -22.48 12.93 18.32
N ASP A 410 -22.09 11.77 18.83
CA ASP A 410 -23.00 10.66 19.15
C ASP A 410 -22.69 10.06 20.52
N PRO A 411 -23.43 10.45 21.58
CA PRO A 411 -23.22 9.92 22.92
C PRO A 411 -23.43 8.40 23.07
N GLN A 412 -24.01 7.76 22.06
CA GLN A 412 -24.26 6.31 22.05
C GLN A 412 -23.30 5.56 21.12
N VAL A 413 -22.20 6.18 20.70
CA VAL A 413 -21.26 5.61 19.73
C VAL A 413 -20.77 4.22 20.16
N ASP A 414 -20.94 3.24 19.27
CA ASP A 414 -20.49 1.85 19.40
C ASP A 414 -19.12 1.63 18.74
N CYS A 415 -18.90 2.34 17.64
CA CYS A 415 -17.71 2.17 16.83
C CYS A 415 -17.23 3.50 16.25
N VAL A 416 -15.94 3.77 16.43
CA VAL A 416 -15.23 4.88 15.77
C VAL A 416 -14.30 4.30 14.74
N LEU A 417 -14.48 4.67 13.47
CA LEU A 417 -13.55 4.35 12.41
C LEU A 417 -12.80 5.60 11.98
N ASP A 418 -11.53 5.66 12.31
CA ASP A 418 -10.64 6.73 11.91
C ASP A 418 -9.77 6.26 10.73
N ILE A 419 -9.83 6.98 9.61
CA ILE A 419 -8.96 6.72 8.45
C ILE A 419 -8.15 7.98 8.17
N GLY A 420 -6.91 7.94 8.62
CA GLY A 420 -5.92 8.98 8.40
C GLY A 420 -5.24 8.90 7.04
N GLY A 421 -4.16 9.67 6.89
CA GLY A 421 -3.32 9.65 5.69
C GLY A 421 -2.51 8.37 5.53
N GLN A 422 -1.98 7.82 6.63
CA GLN A 422 -1.08 6.64 6.60
C GLN A 422 -1.51 5.50 7.52
N ASP A 423 -2.37 5.76 8.46
CA ASP A 423 -2.86 4.80 9.44
C ASP A 423 -4.39 4.74 9.45
N MET A 424 -4.88 3.73 10.09
CA MET A 424 -6.31 3.52 10.30
C MET A 424 -6.53 2.87 11.64
N LYS A 425 -7.57 3.33 12.35
CA LYS A 425 -7.98 2.80 13.64
C LYS A 425 -9.47 2.48 13.62
N CYS A 426 -9.81 1.32 14.15
CA CYS A 426 -11.19 0.99 14.49
C CYS A 426 -11.27 0.78 16.00
N ILE A 427 -12.05 1.63 16.67
CA ILE A 427 -12.21 1.62 18.11
C ILE A 427 -13.64 1.19 18.39
N LYS A 428 -13.83 0.03 19.02
CA LYS A 428 -15.13 -0.42 19.49
C LYS A 428 -15.33 0.00 20.93
N LEU A 429 -16.50 0.57 21.21
CA LEU A 429 -16.89 0.99 22.55
C LEU A 429 -18.01 0.07 23.07
N LYS A 430 -17.99 -0.16 24.36
CA LYS A 430 -19.06 -0.86 25.10
C LYS A 430 -19.34 -0.07 26.37
N ASP A 431 -20.60 0.29 26.56
CA ASP A 431 -21.04 1.08 27.72
C ASP A 431 -20.23 2.38 27.90
N GLY A 432 -19.86 3.05 26.80
CA GLY A 432 -19.07 4.28 26.78
C GLY A 432 -17.57 4.10 27.05
N ALA A 433 -17.09 2.88 27.25
CA ALA A 433 -15.67 2.57 27.45
C ALA A 433 -15.06 1.87 26.24
N VAL A 434 -13.78 2.10 26.00
CA VAL A 434 -13.04 1.41 24.93
C VAL A 434 -12.94 -0.07 25.26
N ASP A 435 -13.51 -0.91 24.39
CA ASP A 435 -13.47 -2.37 24.48
C ASP A 435 -12.34 -2.97 23.65
N THR A 436 -12.28 -2.59 22.38
CA THR A 436 -11.31 -3.15 21.43
C THR A 436 -10.75 -2.06 20.51
N VAL A 437 -9.45 -2.12 20.25
CA VAL A 437 -8.78 -1.23 19.29
C VAL A 437 -8.07 -2.08 18.25
N LEU A 438 -8.42 -1.88 16.98
CA LEU A 438 -7.77 -2.50 15.83
C LEU A 438 -7.02 -1.42 15.06
N LEU A 439 -5.73 -1.64 14.86
CA LEU A 439 -4.83 -0.69 14.22
C LEU A 439 -4.27 -1.24 12.92
N ASN A 440 -4.11 -0.37 11.94
CA ASN A 440 -3.31 -0.65 10.75
C ASN A 440 -2.29 0.47 10.55
N GLU A 441 -1.10 0.23 11.02
CA GLU A 441 0.05 1.12 10.84
C GLU A 441 1.04 0.58 9.79
N ALA A 442 0.81 -0.66 9.32
CA ALA A 442 1.73 -1.38 8.45
C ALA A 442 1.42 -1.24 6.95
N CYS A 443 0.23 -0.79 6.58
CA CYS A 443 -0.19 -0.77 5.18
C CYS A 443 -1.09 0.43 4.86
N SER A 444 -0.67 1.27 3.93
CA SER A 444 -1.43 2.44 3.48
C SER A 444 -2.61 2.12 2.54
N SER A 445 -2.83 0.86 2.18
CA SER A 445 -3.86 0.49 1.19
C SER A 445 -5.31 0.74 1.61
N GLY A 446 -5.53 1.02 2.90
CA GLY A 446 -6.81 1.46 3.45
C GLY A 446 -6.83 2.92 3.91
N CYS A 447 -5.84 3.73 3.52
CA CYS A 447 -5.62 5.09 4.03
C CYS A 447 -5.63 6.13 2.92
N GLY A 448 -5.68 7.42 3.29
CA GLY A 448 -5.78 8.54 2.34
C GLY A 448 -4.62 8.66 1.37
N SER A 449 -3.39 8.39 1.80
CA SER A 449 -2.19 8.42 0.94
C SER A 449 -2.26 7.44 -0.23
N PHE A 450 -3.04 6.38 -0.12
CA PHE A 450 -3.31 5.46 -1.22
C PHE A 450 -4.02 6.17 -2.37
N LEU A 451 -5.11 6.90 -2.10
CA LEU A 451 -5.86 7.67 -3.08
C LEU A 451 -5.04 8.82 -3.64
N GLU A 452 -4.32 9.55 -2.78
CA GLU A 452 -3.45 10.65 -3.18
C GLU A 452 -2.36 10.22 -4.17
N ASN A 453 -1.73 9.07 -3.93
CA ASN A 453 -0.73 8.52 -4.87
C ASN A 453 -1.32 8.24 -6.25
N PHE A 454 -2.55 7.72 -6.33
CA PHE A 454 -3.22 7.50 -7.61
C PHE A 454 -3.63 8.79 -8.28
N ALA A 455 -4.19 9.76 -7.56
CA ALA A 455 -4.50 11.08 -8.08
C ALA A 455 -3.27 11.73 -8.71
N ASN A 456 -2.17 11.77 -7.97
CA ASN A 456 -0.88 12.32 -8.44
C ASN A 456 -0.35 11.59 -9.69
N SER A 457 -0.51 10.26 -9.78
CA SER A 457 -0.09 9.47 -10.95
C SER A 457 -0.88 9.80 -12.21
N LEU A 458 -2.08 10.36 -12.06
CA LEU A 458 -2.96 10.83 -13.13
C LEU A 458 -2.88 12.34 -13.37
N GLY A 459 -1.99 13.05 -12.66
CA GLY A 459 -1.82 14.50 -12.75
C GLY A 459 -2.96 15.30 -12.13
N MET A 460 -3.67 14.73 -11.15
CA MET A 460 -4.83 15.32 -10.48
C MET A 460 -4.53 15.57 -9.01
N THR A 461 -5.22 16.54 -8.42
CA THR A 461 -5.29 16.69 -6.96
C THR A 461 -6.18 15.61 -6.34
N ALA A 462 -6.02 15.33 -5.06
CA ALA A 462 -6.87 14.38 -4.35
C ALA A 462 -8.35 14.79 -4.38
N GLN A 463 -8.65 16.09 -4.34
CA GLN A 463 -10.01 16.62 -4.41
C GLN A 463 -10.63 16.44 -5.80
N GLU A 464 -9.91 16.78 -6.87
CA GLU A 464 -10.39 16.56 -8.24
C GLU A 464 -10.67 15.09 -8.49
N PHE A 465 -9.75 14.22 -8.05
CA PHE A 465 -9.89 12.77 -8.18
C PHE A 465 -11.09 12.21 -7.40
N ALA A 466 -11.33 12.73 -6.19
CA ALA A 466 -12.50 12.39 -5.38
C ALA A 466 -13.80 12.83 -6.05
N HIS A 467 -13.81 14.02 -6.63
CA HIS A 467 -14.98 14.56 -7.34
C HIS A 467 -15.35 13.74 -8.57
N GLU A 468 -14.36 13.29 -9.34
CA GLU A 468 -14.59 12.41 -10.49
C GLU A 468 -15.33 11.11 -10.11
N ALA A 469 -15.05 10.54 -8.94
CA ALA A 469 -15.68 9.30 -8.46
C ALA A 469 -17.21 9.42 -8.29
N LEU A 470 -17.73 10.62 -8.02
CA LEU A 470 -19.15 10.85 -7.78
C LEU A 470 -19.99 10.60 -9.03
N PHE A 471 -19.39 10.74 -10.22
CA PHE A 471 -20.05 10.61 -11.52
C PHE A 471 -19.81 9.24 -12.20
N ALA A 472 -19.16 8.30 -11.48
CA ALA A 472 -18.90 6.96 -11.98
C ALA A 472 -20.18 6.17 -12.21
N LYS A 473 -20.38 5.68 -13.43
CA LYS A 473 -21.57 4.89 -13.81
C LYS A 473 -21.37 3.40 -13.58
N ALA A 474 -20.13 2.92 -13.70
CA ALA A 474 -19.78 1.51 -13.57
C ALA A 474 -18.38 1.36 -12.94
N PRO A 475 -18.24 1.66 -11.64
CA PRO A 475 -16.97 1.57 -10.94
C PRO A 475 -16.29 0.21 -11.15
N VAL A 476 -14.98 0.22 -11.34
CA VAL A 476 -14.21 -1.01 -11.54
C VAL A 476 -13.96 -1.72 -10.21
N ASP A 477 -14.21 -3.02 -10.12
CA ASP A 477 -13.77 -3.79 -8.96
C ASP A 477 -12.26 -4.06 -9.03
N LEU A 478 -11.49 -3.20 -8.40
CA LEU A 478 -10.04 -3.29 -8.34
C LEU A 478 -9.54 -4.27 -7.26
N GLY A 479 -10.46 -4.84 -6.46
CA GLY A 479 -10.15 -5.79 -5.38
C GLY A 479 -9.57 -5.12 -4.13
N THR A 480 -8.87 -5.92 -3.32
CA THR A 480 -8.31 -5.52 -2.01
C THR A 480 -6.80 -5.78 -1.96
N ARG A 481 -6.02 -5.06 -2.77
CA ARG A 481 -4.56 -5.22 -2.81
C ARG A 481 -3.84 -3.93 -2.42
N CYS A 482 -2.55 -4.03 -2.10
CA CYS A 482 -1.74 -2.85 -1.80
C CYS A 482 -1.55 -1.96 -3.05
N THR A 483 -1.08 -0.74 -2.83
CA THR A 483 -0.87 0.29 -3.87
C THR A 483 -0.06 -0.23 -5.06
N VAL A 484 0.97 -1.05 -4.81
CA VAL A 484 1.86 -1.57 -5.86
C VAL A 484 1.10 -2.52 -6.79
N PHE A 485 0.38 -3.48 -6.24
CA PHE A 485 -0.47 -4.39 -7.02
C PHE A 485 -1.65 -3.67 -7.69
N MET A 486 -2.18 -2.65 -7.03
CA MET A 486 -3.29 -1.88 -7.55
C MET A 486 -2.92 -1.10 -8.81
N ASN A 487 -1.66 -0.65 -8.93
CA ASN A 487 -1.16 -0.01 -10.14
C ASN A 487 -1.35 -0.89 -11.39
N SER A 488 -1.10 -2.19 -11.27
CA SER A 488 -1.31 -3.13 -12.38
C SER A 488 -2.79 -3.25 -12.74
N ASN A 489 -3.66 -3.35 -11.71
CA ASN A 489 -5.11 -3.42 -11.92
C ASN A 489 -5.67 -2.13 -12.55
N VAL A 490 -5.20 -0.97 -12.09
CA VAL A 490 -5.59 0.34 -12.66
C VAL A 490 -5.14 0.46 -14.12
N LYS A 491 -3.89 0.09 -14.44
CA LYS A 491 -3.39 0.09 -15.82
C LYS A 491 -4.17 -0.88 -16.71
N GLN A 492 -4.56 -2.03 -16.18
CA GLN A 492 -5.40 -2.98 -16.89
C GLN A 492 -6.79 -2.40 -17.13
N ALA A 493 -7.42 -1.79 -16.13
CA ALA A 493 -8.71 -1.12 -16.25
C ALA A 493 -8.68 -0.02 -17.33
N GLN A 494 -7.62 0.80 -17.35
CA GLN A 494 -7.43 1.82 -18.39
C GLN A 494 -7.34 1.22 -19.80
N LYS A 495 -6.64 0.09 -19.96
CA LYS A 495 -6.55 -0.61 -21.25
C LYS A 495 -7.88 -1.19 -21.70
N GLU A 496 -8.73 -1.60 -20.77
CA GLU A 496 -10.07 -2.08 -21.04
C GLU A 496 -11.08 -0.93 -21.19
N GLY A 497 -10.60 0.32 -21.24
CA GLY A 497 -11.39 1.51 -21.53
C GLY A 497 -12.13 2.09 -20.33
N ALA A 498 -11.74 1.73 -19.10
CA ALA A 498 -12.30 2.39 -17.92
C ALA A 498 -11.82 3.84 -17.83
N GLY A 499 -12.75 4.76 -17.65
CA GLY A 499 -12.45 6.18 -17.45
C GLY A 499 -11.99 6.49 -16.01
N VAL A 500 -11.48 7.69 -15.84
CA VAL A 500 -11.04 8.19 -14.52
C VAL A 500 -12.15 8.10 -13.47
N PRO A 501 -13.42 8.47 -13.75
CA PRO A 501 -14.50 8.33 -12.79
C PRO A 501 -14.65 6.89 -12.24
N ASP A 502 -14.70 5.89 -13.14
CA ASP A 502 -14.90 4.49 -12.77
C ASP A 502 -13.70 3.91 -11.99
N ILE A 503 -12.49 4.38 -12.29
CA ILE A 503 -11.26 4.02 -11.57
C ILE A 503 -11.24 4.65 -10.19
N SER A 504 -11.55 5.95 -10.08
CA SER A 504 -11.57 6.67 -8.81
C SER A 504 -12.60 6.09 -7.84
N ALA A 505 -13.82 5.83 -8.32
CA ALA A 505 -14.85 5.17 -7.51
C ALA A 505 -14.44 3.73 -7.12
N GLY A 506 -13.82 2.98 -8.03
CA GLY A 506 -13.28 1.65 -7.75
C GLY A 506 -12.20 1.66 -6.65
N LEU A 507 -11.34 2.69 -6.64
CA LEU A 507 -10.34 2.88 -5.59
C LEU A 507 -10.99 3.28 -4.25
N ALA A 508 -12.03 4.11 -4.25
CA ALA A 508 -12.79 4.43 -3.03
C ALA A 508 -13.41 3.16 -2.42
N TYR A 509 -14.02 2.30 -3.24
CA TYR A 509 -14.48 0.97 -2.80
C TYR A 509 -13.33 0.11 -2.26
N SER A 510 -12.17 0.12 -2.91
CA SER A 510 -11.01 -0.67 -2.50
C SER A 510 -10.46 -0.24 -1.15
N VAL A 511 -10.37 1.06 -0.86
CA VAL A 511 -9.97 1.59 0.46
C VAL A 511 -10.86 1.01 1.55
N ILE A 512 -12.16 1.09 1.38
CA ILE A 512 -13.12 0.62 2.37
C ILE A 512 -13.12 -0.91 2.48
N LYS A 513 -13.06 -1.64 1.37
CA LYS A 513 -12.90 -3.11 1.41
C LYS A 513 -11.64 -3.52 2.18
N ASN A 514 -10.52 -2.81 2.01
CA ASN A 514 -9.31 -3.06 2.79
C ASN A 514 -9.52 -2.77 4.28
N ALA A 515 -10.15 -1.65 4.60
CA ALA A 515 -10.47 -1.27 5.96
C ALA A 515 -11.32 -2.36 6.66
N LEU A 516 -12.46 -2.69 6.08
CA LEU A 516 -13.43 -3.59 6.69
C LEU A 516 -12.97 -5.05 6.72
N TYR A 517 -12.46 -5.57 5.60
CA TYR A 517 -12.21 -7.00 5.47
C TYR A 517 -10.78 -7.42 5.81
N LYS A 518 -9.78 -6.54 5.67
CA LYS A 518 -8.38 -6.89 5.95
C LYS A 518 -7.93 -6.45 7.34
N VAL A 519 -8.35 -5.26 7.78
CA VAL A 519 -7.94 -4.71 9.07
C VAL A 519 -8.92 -5.11 10.17
N ILE A 520 -10.18 -4.73 10.01
CA ILE A 520 -11.22 -5.01 11.00
C ILE A 520 -11.61 -6.49 10.97
N LYS A 521 -11.39 -7.16 9.82
CA LYS A 521 -11.75 -8.57 9.56
C LYS A 521 -13.24 -8.84 9.81
N LEU A 522 -14.06 -7.91 9.37
CA LEU A 522 -15.49 -7.95 9.51
C LEU A 522 -16.06 -9.20 8.78
N SER A 523 -16.88 -9.97 9.47
CA SER A 523 -17.63 -11.08 8.87
C SER A 523 -19.04 -10.63 8.49
N ASP A 524 -19.61 -9.70 9.28
CA ASP A 524 -20.93 -9.13 9.06
C ASP A 524 -20.95 -7.65 9.47
N ALA A 525 -21.74 -6.84 8.78
CA ALA A 525 -21.83 -5.40 9.03
C ALA A 525 -22.41 -5.06 10.43
N SER A 526 -23.23 -5.94 10.99
CA SER A 526 -23.77 -5.76 12.35
C SER A 526 -22.72 -5.74 13.46
N GLU A 527 -21.51 -6.24 13.17
CA GLU A 527 -20.38 -6.18 14.12
C GLU A 527 -19.85 -4.77 14.36
N LEU A 528 -20.23 -3.78 13.54
CA LEU A 528 -19.88 -2.37 13.75
C LEU A 528 -20.75 -1.68 14.80
N GLY A 529 -21.90 -2.29 15.16
CA GLY A 529 -22.89 -1.65 16.03
C GLY A 529 -23.89 -0.78 15.26
N ALA A 530 -24.78 -0.12 15.99
CA ALA A 530 -25.82 0.73 15.43
C ALA A 530 -25.36 2.19 15.27
N HIS A 531 -24.45 2.63 16.12
CA HIS A 531 -23.95 4.00 16.21
C HIS A 531 -22.49 4.07 15.78
N VAL A 532 -22.27 4.34 14.50
CA VAL A 532 -20.93 4.38 13.90
C VAL A 532 -20.55 5.82 13.59
N VAL A 533 -19.45 6.28 14.17
CA VAL A 533 -18.84 7.56 13.82
C VAL A 533 -17.62 7.30 12.95
N VAL A 534 -17.57 7.93 11.78
CA VAL A 534 -16.41 7.89 10.88
C VAL A 534 -15.68 9.21 10.91
N GLN A 535 -14.36 9.17 10.92
CA GLN A 535 -13.51 10.35 11.04
C GLN A 535 -12.15 10.15 10.37
N GLY A 536 -11.30 11.16 10.42
CA GLY A 536 -10.03 11.22 9.70
C GLY A 536 -10.16 11.93 8.36
N GLY A 537 -9.04 12.50 7.87
CA GLY A 537 -9.02 13.31 6.66
C GLY A 537 -9.50 12.60 5.39
N THR A 538 -9.41 11.28 5.37
CA THR A 538 -9.85 10.46 4.23
C THR A 538 -11.37 10.53 4.02
N PHE A 539 -12.17 10.73 5.06
CA PHE A 539 -13.62 10.84 4.97
C PHE A 539 -14.14 12.20 4.47
N PHE A 540 -13.26 13.18 4.27
CA PHE A 540 -13.62 14.36 3.46
C PHE A 540 -13.87 14.01 1.98
N ASN A 541 -13.41 12.82 1.55
CA ASN A 541 -13.74 12.27 0.25
C ASN A 541 -15.14 11.63 0.31
N GLU A 542 -16.15 12.32 -0.26
CA GLU A 542 -17.55 11.86 -0.28
C GLU A 542 -17.71 10.48 -0.95
N ALA A 543 -16.84 10.14 -1.92
CA ALA A 543 -16.85 8.83 -2.56
C ALA A 543 -16.43 7.72 -1.60
N VAL A 544 -15.45 7.96 -0.74
CA VAL A 544 -15.03 7.02 0.31
C VAL A 544 -16.13 6.84 1.35
N LEU A 545 -16.71 7.93 1.81
CA LEU A 545 -17.82 7.92 2.77
C LEU A 545 -19.03 7.15 2.21
N ARG A 546 -19.40 7.40 0.95
CA ARG A 546 -20.49 6.68 0.31
C ARG A 546 -20.16 5.20 0.07
N ALA A 547 -18.91 4.88 -0.33
CA ALA A 547 -18.45 3.51 -0.48
C ALA A 547 -18.55 2.73 0.83
N PHE A 548 -18.24 3.37 1.97
CA PHE A 548 -18.42 2.77 3.29
C PHE A 548 -19.89 2.39 3.53
N GLU A 549 -20.83 3.30 3.31
CA GLU A 549 -22.25 3.03 3.49
C GLU A 549 -22.78 1.95 2.54
N ARG A 550 -22.32 1.96 1.27
CA ARG A 550 -22.71 0.93 0.28
C ARG A 550 -22.19 -0.46 0.63
N ILE A 551 -20.98 -0.58 1.21
CA ILE A 551 -20.39 -1.87 1.58
C ILE A 551 -20.93 -2.36 2.92
N SER A 552 -21.01 -1.49 3.93
CA SER A 552 -21.45 -1.86 5.28
C SER A 552 -22.97 -1.95 5.41
N GLY A 553 -23.72 -1.27 4.55
CA GLY A 553 -25.17 -1.11 4.70
C GLY A 553 -25.57 -0.23 5.89
N ALA A 554 -24.62 0.32 6.64
CA ALA A 554 -24.84 1.18 7.79
C ALA A 554 -24.95 2.65 7.39
N GLN A 555 -25.82 3.41 8.05
CA GLN A 555 -25.77 4.86 8.05
C GLN A 555 -24.81 5.32 9.14
N VAL A 556 -23.92 6.26 8.80
CA VAL A 556 -22.87 6.68 9.71
C VAL A 556 -22.93 8.18 10.00
N THR A 557 -22.42 8.57 11.17
CA THR A 557 -22.19 9.97 11.51
C THR A 557 -20.77 10.36 11.06
N CYS A 558 -20.67 11.32 10.14
CA CYS A 558 -19.39 11.90 9.72
C CYS A 558 -19.39 13.38 10.12
N PRO A 559 -18.68 13.79 11.17
CA PRO A 559 -18.59 15.18 11.58
C PRO A 559 -17.99 16.09 10.51
N ASP A 560 -18.46 17.34 10.43
CA ASP A 560 -17.91 18.35 9.52
C ASP A 560 -16.42 18.66 9.81
N ILE A 561 -15.96 18.30 10.99
CA ILE A 561 -14.57 18.41 11.45
C ILE A 561 -13.82 17.07 11.45
N ALA A 562 -14.25 16.09 10.66
CA ALA A 562 -13.70 14.73 10.64
C ALA A 562 -12.16 14.67 10.63
N GLY A 563 -11.49 15.61 9.95
CA GLY A 563 -10.03 15.66 9.83
C GLY A 563 -9.30 16.19 11.07
N ILE A 564 -9.99 16.81 12.04
CA ILE A 564 -9.37 17.38 13.23
C ILE A 564 -9.93 16.81 14.54
N MET A 565 -10.59 15.65 14.47
CA MET A 565 -11.26 15.04 15.63
C MET A 565 -10.29 14.76 16.78
N GLY A 566 -9.06 14.32 16.50
CA GLY A 566 -8.04 14.12 17.53
C GLY A 566 -7.72 15.41 18.31
N ALA A 567 -7.49 16.51 17.61
CA ALA A 567 -7.22 17.81 18.22
C ALA A 567 -8.46 18.34 18.97
N PHE A 568 -9.64 18.19 18.40
CA PHE A 568 -10.90 18.59 19.03
C PHE A 568 -11.15 17.80 20.32
N GLY A 569 -10.95 16.46 20.29
CA GLY A 569 -11.07 15.62 21.48
C GLY A 569 -10.05 15.95 22.55
N ALA A 570 -8.79 16.25 22.19
CA ALA A 570 -7.78 16.73 23.13
C ALA A 570 -8.19 18.06 23.79
N ALA A 571 -8.78 18.99 23.02
CA ALA A 571 -9.30 20.25 23.56
C ALA A 571 -10.49 20.04 24.50
N LEU A 572 -11.40 19.11 24.17
CA LEU A 572 -12.51 18.75 25.05
C LEU A 572 -12.02 18.12 26.38
N LEU A 573 -11.01 17.25 26.33
CA LEU A 573 -10.39 16.66 27.52
C LEU A 573 -9.72 17.72 28.39
N ALA A 574 -9.00 18.68 27.77
CA ALA A 574 -8.44 19.81 28.50
C ALA A 574 -9.53 20.60 29.21
N ARG A 575 -10.69 20.82 28.58
CA ARG A 575 -11.86 21.47 29.18
C ARG A 575 -12.45 20.69 30.36
N GLU A 576 -12.69 19.39 30.19
CA GLU A 576 -13.28 18.54 31.23
C GLU A 576 -12.41 18.45 32.49
N ARG A 577 -11.10 18.44 32.30
CA ARG A 577 -10.12 18.30 33.39
C ARG A 577 -9.72 19.64 34.02
N TYR A 578 -10.27 20.73 33.50
CA TYR A 578 -10.01 22.05 34.08
C TYR A 578 -10.89 22.31 35.31
N HIS A 579 -10.24 22.61 36.45
CA HIS A 579 -10.88 22.92 37.71
C HIS A 579 -10.29 24.19 38.32
N GLY A 580 -9.86 25.16 37.49
CA GLY A 580 -9.28 26.42 37.93
C GLY A 580 -7.77 26.38 38.25
N GLN A 581 -7.08 25.28 37.87
CA GLN A 581 -5.62 25.21 38.02
C GLN A 581 -4.92 26.07 36.96
N LYS A 582 -3.77 26.64 37.33
CA LYS A 582 -2.97 27.46 36.42
C LYS A 582 -2.36 26.58 35.32
N SER A 583 -2.46 27.02 34.07
CA SER A 583 -1.79 26.34 32.91
C SER A 583 -0.27 26.43 33.03
N THR A 584 0.39 25.34 32.60
CA THR A 584 1.86 25.25 32.48
C THR A 584 2.35 25.58 31.08
N MET A 585 1.42 25.72 30.11
CA MET A 585 1.75 26.03 28.74
C MET A 585 2.58 27.31 28.62
N LEU A 586 3.59 27.30 27.78
CA LEU A 586 4.35 28.51 27.44
C LEU A 586 3.41 29.58 26.88
N PRO A 587 3.58 30.86 27.29
CA PRO A 587 2.84 31.94 26.65
C PRO A 587 3.05 31.88 25.12
N LEU A 588 1.97 32.09 24.33
CA LEU A 588 2.06 32.04 22.86
C LEU A 588 3.14 32.99 22.30
N ALA A 589 3.44 34.10 23.03
CA ALA A 589 4.49 35.03 22.65
C ALA A 589 5.91 34.46 22.79
N ASP A 590 6.10 33.46 23.66
CA ASP A 590 7.40 32.84 23.95
C ASP A 590 7.66 31.62 23.08
N ILE A 591 6.65 31.18 22.31
CA ILE A 591 6.79 30.12 21.30
C ILE A 591 7.29 30.77 20.00
N GLU A 592 8.54 31.18 19.99
CA GLU A 592 9.21 31.70 18.82
C GLU A 592 10.36 30.78 18.37
N ALA A 593 10.68 30.89 17.07
CA ALA A 593 11.60 30.06 16.31
C ALA A 593 13.02 29.91 16.89
#